data_6b9cbc858746c16344499963a468bd2f
#
_entry.id   6b9cbc858746c16344499963a468bd2f
#
_cell.length_a   1.000
_cell.length_b   1.000
_cell.length_c   1.000
_cell.angle_alpha   90.00
_cell.angle_beta   90.00
_cell.angle_gamma   90.00
#
_symmetry.space_group_name_H-M   'P 1'
#
loop_
_entity.id
_entity.type
_entity.pdbx_description
1 polymer ?
#
loop_
_entity_poly.entity_id
_entity_poly.type
_entity_poly.pdbx_seq_one_letter_code
_entity_poly.pdbx_strand_id
1 'polypeptide(L)'
;MTDTPKQLPLREDVPVAMTWDLTKIFENDESFEAAFSEVQAILPKAQTLKGTLGNGAQAFLEALEYILNVSRQLELLYVYSHLKNDQDTANTTYQGLYGRASALLSQVSEAISWFEPELLTLSDEQVLGYLEEEAQLSHYRHYVEQVIANRSHILPQEQEALLAGAGEIFRSPSTTFSVLNNADLEFPIIDGENGEKIQLSHGIYGQLMESTNREVREAAFKGIYSVYKQFRNTFATTLSTNIKAHNFQAKVRHFESAREAALSHNHIPEAVYDNLVNVVNDHLPLLHRYMALRKRLLKVDTLHTYDLYTPLLGEAPIRYSYEESVEKALEALKPMGEEYLAVVKEAFESRWIDVVENKGKRSGAYSSGAYDTPPYILMNWHDALDQLYTLVHEVGHSVHSYFTRKNQPYVYGDYSIFLAEIASTTNENLLTEYLLKTEKEPIVRAFILNHYLDGFKGTVFRQTQFAEFEHFMHVEDAKGTPLTSEFLSENYGQLNQKYYGEALTEDEEIRLEWSRIPHFYYNYYVFQYSTGFSAAAALADKILNEEPEALEKYLTYLKAGSSDFPIEVMKKAGVDMTQVTYLEDAMHVFEQRLNELEALISELG
;
A
#
# COMPACT_ATOMS: atom_id res chain seq x y z
N MET A 1 -23.95 17.16 -34.94
CA MET A 1 -22.49 17.35 -34.83
C MET A 1 -21.95 16.01 -34.46
N THR A 2 -21.12 15.41 -35.27
CA THR A 2 -20.50 14.10 -34.98
C THR A 2 -19.50 14.31 -33.85
N ASP A 3 -19.82 13.85 -32.65
CA ASP A 3 -18.87 13.81 -31.55
C ASP A 3 -17.68 12.93 -31.96
N THR A 4 -16.61 13.57 -32.38
CA THR A 4 -15.33 12.88 -32.52
C THR A 4 -14.88 12.51 -31.10
N PRO A 5 -14.58 11.24 -30.79
CA PRO A 5 -14.11 10.85 -29.47
C PRO A 5 -12.92 11.72 -29.05
N LYS A 6 -12.96 12.28 -27.85
CA LYS A 6 -11.86 13.08 -27.30
C LYS A 6 -10.65 12.13 -27.17
N GLN A 7 -9.65 12.30 -28.02
CA GLN A 7 -8.42 11.50 -27.96
C GLN A 7 -7.52 12.02 -26.84
N LEU A 8 -6.81 11.11 -26.16
CA LEU A 8 -5.78 11.50 -25.20
C LEU A 8 -4.67 12.29 -25.93
N PRO A 9 -4.13 13.36 -25.31
CA PRO A 9 -3.00 14.09 -25.86
C PRO A 9 -1.76 13.19 -25.96
N LEU A 10 -0.86 13.50 -26.87
CA LEU A 10 0.48 12.94 -26.84
C LEU A 10 1.28 13.59 -25.70
N ARG A 11 2.33 12.93 -25.24
CA ARG A 11 3.19 13.46 -24.17
C ARG A 11 3.73 14.86 -24.50
N GLU A 12 4.11 15.09 -25.73
CA GLU A 12 4.65 16.36 -26.22
C GLU A 12 3.62 17.50 -26.27
N ASP A 13 2.32 17.16 -26.29
CA ASP A 13 1.21 18.13 -26.31
C ASP A 13 0.77 18.55 -24.88
N VAL A 14 1.27 17.87 -23.84
CA VAL A 14 0.93 18.21 -22.44
C VAL A 14 1.67 19.51 -22.05
N PRO A 15 0.95 20.51 -21.50
CA PRO A 15 1.60 21.74 -21.03
C PRO A 15 2.70 21.44 -20.02
N VAL A 16 3.88 22.03 -20.21
CA VAL A 16 5.06 21.80 -19.34
C VAL A 16 4.76 22.08 -17.87
N ALA A 17 3.93 23.06 -17.57
CA ALA A 17 3.50 23.38 -16.20
C ALA A 17 2.71 22.23 -15.53
N MET A 18 2.12 21.32 -16.31
CA MET A 18 1.36 20.17 -15.83
C MET A 18 2.19 18.86 -15.84
N THR A 19 3.49 18.97 -15.99
CA THR A 19 4.43 17.85 -15.97
C THR A 19 5.42 18.01 -14.85
N TRP A 20 5.92 16.90 -14.32
CA TRP A 20 7.03 16.92 -13.36
C TRP A 20 8.35 17.42 -13.95
N ASP A 21 9.24 17.94 -13.09
CA ASP A 21 10.58 18.42 -13.50
C ASP A 21 11.67 17.43 -13.10
N LEU A 22 11.97 16.49 -13.99
CA LEU A 22 13.00 15.47 -13.75
C LEU A 22 14.44 16.01 -13.91
N THR A 23 14.63 17.25 -14.36
CA THR A 23 15.97 17.86 -14.46
C THR A 23 16.62 18.05 -13.08
N LYS A 24 15.83 17.97 -12.00
CA LYS A 24 16.33 17.97 -10.62
C LYS A 24 17.04 16.66 -10.23
N ILE A 25 16.85 15.58 -11.01
CA ILE A 25 17.57 14.31 -10.83
C ILE A 25 18.79 14.31 -11.74
N PHE A 26 18.58 14.38 -13.05
CA PHE A 26 19.62 14.54 -14.05
C PHE A 26 19.23 15.64 -15.04
N GLU A 27 20.13 16.58 -15.27
CA GLU A 27 19.90 17.71 -16.14
C GLU A 27 19.52 17.27 -17.58
N ASN A 28 20.14 16.18 -18.02
CA ASN A 28 19.95 15.60 -19.36
C ASN A 28 20.42 14.13 -19.38
N ASP A 29 20.23 13.46 -20.51
CA ASP A 29 20.61 12.06 -20.69
C ASP A 29 22.13 11.85 -20.62
N GLU A 30 22.95 12.85 -20.92
CA GLU A 30 24.41 12.76 -20.80
C GLU A 30 24.84 12.69 -19.35
N SER A 31 24.22 13.45 -18.45
CA SER A 31 24.48 13.37 -17.00
C SER A 31 24.02 12.05 -16.40
N PHE A 32 22.92 11.47 -16.89
CA PHE A 32 22.51 10.12 -16.52
C PHE A 32 23.56 9.07 -16.97
N GLU A 33 24.06 9.14 -18.22
CA GLU A 33 25.06 8.20 -18.72
C GLU A 33 26.39 8.29 -17.97
N ALA A 34 26.79 9.51 -17.55
CA ALA A 34 27.98 9.70 -16.73
C ALA A 34 27.80 9.01 -15.36
N ALA A 35 26.70 9.25 -14.67
CA ALA A 35 26.40 8.62 -13.39
C ALA A 35 26.26 7.10 -13.49
N PHE A 36 25.65 6.60 -14.57
CA PHE A 36 25.55 5.16 -14.83
C PHE A 36 26.95 4.52 -14.97
N SER A 37 27.83 5.16 -15.71
CA SER A 37 29.23 4.70 -15.88
C SER A 37 30.01 4.75 -14.56
N GLU A 38 29.79 5.76 -13.71
CA GLU A 38 30.41 5.86 -12.39
C GLU A 38 30.02 4.70 -11.48
N VAL A 39 28.72 4.34 -11.42
CA VAL A 39 28.25 3.20 -10.62
C VAL A 39 28.90 1.90 -11.12
N GLN A 40 28.95 1.70 -12.45
CA GLN A 40 29.63 0.53 -13.02
C GLN A 40 31.13 0.48 -12.67
N ALA A 41 31.80 1.63 -12.67
CA ALA A 41 33.25 1.70 -12.40
C ALA A 41 33.59 1.39 -10.93
N ILE A 42 32.74 1.76 -9.99
CA ILE A 42 32.98 1.50 -8.56
C ILE A 42 32.55 0.10 -8.11
N LEU A 43 31.69 -0.57 -8.86
CA LEU A 43 31.11 -1.87 -8.49
C LEU A 43 32.16 -2.98 -8.21
N PRO A 44 33.28 -3.11 -8.95
CA PRO A 44 34.28 -4.12 -8.66
C PRO A 44 34.93 -4.01 -7.25
N LYS A 45 34.89 -2.83 -6.62
CA LYS A 45 35.39 -2.63 -5.26
C LYS A 45 34.64 -3.51 -4.24
N ALA A 46 33.37 -3.82 -4.47
CA ALA A 46 32.57 -4.71 -3.61
C ALA A 46 33.28 -6.03 -3.32
N GLN A 47 33.90 -6.64 -4.35
CA GLN A 47 34.61 -7.91 -4.20
C GLN A 47 35.89 -7.78 -3.35
N THR A 48 36.53 -6.61 -3.32
CA THR A 48 37.72 -6.38 -2.48
C THR A 48 37.39 -6.15 -1.01
N LEU A 49 36.18 -5.70 -0.71
CA LEU A 49 35.70 -5.47 0.65
C LEU A 49 35.12 -6.73 1.30
N LYS A 50 34.70 -7.69 0.49
CA LYS A 50 34.21 -8.99 0.98
C LYS A 50 35.29 -9.72 1.78
N GLY A 51 34.95 -10.20 2.96
CA GLY A 51 35.87 -10.89 3.86
C GLY A 51 36.66 -9.94 4.77
N THR A 52 36.36 -8.65 4.79
CA THR A 52 37.11 -7.66 5.57
C THR A 52 36.43 -7.17 6.83
N LEU A 53 35.15 -7.48 7.05
CA LEU A 53 34.38 -6.95 8.20
C LEU A 53 35.00 -7.31 9.56
N GLY A 54 35.67 -8.48 9.65
CA GLY A 54 36.37 -8.94 10.85
C GLY A 54 37.72 -8.26 11.12
N ASN A 55 38.22 -7.40 10.21
CA ASN A 55 39.54 -6.78 10.31
C ASN A 55 39.57 -5.53 11.23
N GLY A 56 38.47 -5.15 11.83
CA GLY A 56 38.36 -4.04 12.78
C GLY A 56 37.31 -3.01 12.38
N ALA A 57 37.03 -2.07 13.31
CA ALA A 57 35.97 -1.08 13.16
C ALA A 57 36.11 -0.20 11.90
N GLN A 58 37.33 0.19 11.53
CA GLN A 58 37.58 1.00 10.34
C GLN A 58 37.27 0.25 9.04
N ALA A 59 37.62 -1.03 8.95
CA ALA A 59 37.29 -1.87 7.79
C ALA A 59 35.78 -2.11 7.67
N PHE A 60 35.12 -2.28 8.80
CA PHE A 60 33.66 -2.40 8.87
C PHE A 60 32.98 -1.11 8.38
N LEU A 61 33.43 0.06 8.85
CA LEU A 61 32.92 1.37 8.41
C LEU A 61 33.10 1.56 6.90
N GLU A 62 34.31 1.28 6.37
CA GLU A 62 34.58 1.42 4.93
C GLU A 62 33.64 0.56 4.09
N ALA A 63 33.38 -0.68 4.49
CA ALA A 63 32.49 -1.57 3.78
C ALA A 63 31.04 -1.08 3.84
N LEU A 64 30.58 -0.67 5.01
CA LEU A 64 29.21 -0.16 5.21
C LEU A 64 28.95 1.12 4.39
N GLU A 65 29.85 2.10 4.47
CA GLU A 65 29.74 3.34 3.71
C GLU A 65 29.80 3.10 2.20
N TYR A 66 30.60 2.12 1.76
CA TYR A 66 30.65 1.74 0.36
C TYR A 66 29.31 1.20 -0.15
N ILE A 67 28.69 0.25 0.55
CA ILE A 67 27.39 -0.32 0.13
C ILE A 67 26.29 0.72 0.12
N LEU A 68 26.26 1.60 1.11
CA LEU A 68 25.27 2.69 1.19
C LEU A 68 25.48 3.70 0.06
N ASN A 69 26.73 4.06 -0.26
CA ASN A 69 27.04 5.00 -1.34
C ASN A 69 26.64 4.44 -2.72
N VAL A 70 26.97 3.18 -3.00
CA VAL A 70 26.60 2.53 -4.27
C VAL A 70 25.07 2.46 -4.40
N SER A 71 24.37 2.09 -3.34
CA SER A 71 22.91 2.02 -3.31
C SER A 71 22.27 3.39 -3.55
N ARG A 72 22.80 4.44 -2.92
CA ARG A 72 22.31 5.82 -3.07
C ARG A 72 22.49 6.36 -4.49
N GLN A 73 23.60 6.08 -5.14
CA GLN A 73 23.84 6.46 -6.54
C GLN A 73 22.94 5.68 -7.51
N LEU A 74 22.79 4.39 -7.27
CA LEU A 74 21.90 3.53 -8.07
C LEU A 74 20.44 3.97 -7.98
N GLU A 75 20.00 4.38 -6.79
CA GLU A 75 18.62 4.85 -6.56
C GLU A 75 18.26 6.02 -7.48
N LEU A 76 19.15 6.99 -7.67
CA LEU A 76 18.96 8.10 -8.60
C LEU A 76 18.75 7.62 -10.04
N LEU A 77 19.57 6.67 -10.49
CA LEU A 77 19.48 6.11 -11.84
C LEU A 77 18.16 5.36 -12.05
N TYR A 78 17.79 4.54 -11.06
CA TYR A 78 16.57 3.76 -11.12
C TYR A 78 15.32 4.65 -11.12
N VAL A 79 15.23 5.60 -10.19
CA VAL A 79 14.10 6.51 -10.07
C VAL A 79 13.95 7.37 -11.32
N TYR A 80 15.02 7.97 -11.82
CA TYR A 80 14.97 8.76 -13.05
C TYR A 80 14.44 7.97 -14.24
N SER A 81 15.03 6.80 -14.48
CA SER A 81 14.63 5.95 -15.61
C SER A 81 13.21 5.42 -15.49
N HIS A 82 12.77 5.09 -14.27
CA HIS A 82 11.41 4.67 -13.97
C HIS A 82 10.40 5.79 -14.26
N LEU A 83 10.63 7.01 -13.75
CA LEU A 83 9.76 8.15 -13.98
C LEU A 83 9.71 8.54 -15.47
N LYS A 84 10.84 8.49 -16.16
CA LYS A 84 10.90 8.69 -17.62
C LYS A 84 10.06 7.68 -18.39
N ASN A 85 10.15 6.40 -18.00
CA ASN A 85 9.37 5.34 -18.63
C ASN A 85 7.86 5.52 -18.35
N ASP A 86 7.47 5.86 -17.13
CA ASP A 86 6.06 5.93 -16.73
C ASP A 86 5.30 7.11 -17.33
N GLN A 87 5.98 8.19 -17.69
CA GLN A 87 5.35 9.31 -18.39
C GLN A 87 4.96 8.98 -19.86
N ASP A 88 5.62 7.98 -20.47
CA ASP A 88 5.30 7.46 -21.81
C ASP A 88 5.92 6.06 -21.99
N THR A 89 5.16 5.04 -21.62
CA THR A 89 5.59 3.63 -21.70
C THR A 89 5.76 3.10 -23.12
N ALA A 90 5.30 3.84 -24.13
CA ALA A 90 5.50 3.50 -25.54
C ALA A 90 6.85 4.02 -26.10
N ASN A 91 7.51 4.90 -25.38
CA ASN A 91 8.80 5.47 -25.78
C ASN A 91 9.93 4.45 -25.61
N THR A 92 10.46 3.95 -26.71
CA THR A 92 11.50 2.89 -26.72
C THR A 92 12.82 3.34 -26.09
N THR A 93 13.16 4.65 -26.14
CA THR A 93 14.34 5.19 -25.46
C THR A 93 14.18 5.08 -23.95
N TYR A 94 13.03 5.45 -23.41
CA TYR A 94 12.74 5.37 -21.97
C TYR A 94 12.64 3.93 -21.48
N GLN A 95 12.03 3.04 -22.26
CA GLN A 95 12.07 1.59 -21.98
C GLN A 95 13.53 1.08 -21.90
N GLY A 96 14.40 1.53 -22.81
CA GLY A 96 15.81 1.16 -22.81
C GLY A 96 16.57 1.66 -21.58
N LEU A 97 16.34 2.92 -21.17
CA LEU A 97 16.92 3.49 -19.94
C LEU A 97 16.48 2.70 -18.70
N TYR A 98 15.19 2.44 -18.57
CA TYR A 98 14.63 1.69 -17.43
C TYR A 98 15.13 0.24 -17.41
N GLY A 99 15.19 -0.43 -18.56
CA GLY A 99 15.74 -1.79 -18.66
C GLY A 99 17.21 -1.87 -18.22
N ARG A 100 18.03 -0.90 -18.62
CA ARG A 100 19.44 -0.81 -18.22
C ARG A 100 19.61 -0.53 -16.73
N ALA A 101 18.84 0.41 -16.17
CA ALA A 101 18.87 0.71 -14.74
C ALA A 101 18.42 -0.47 -13.90
N SER A 102 17.38 -1.21 -14.34
CA SER A 102 16.91 -2.44 -13.69
C SER A 102 17.95 -3.55 -13.72
N ALA A 103 18.67 -3.70 -14.84
CA ALA A 103 19.78 -4.66 -14.92
C ALA A 103 20.94 -4.27 -13.99
N LEU A 104 21.27 -2.97 -13.92
CA LEU A 104 22.30 -2.48 -13.00
C LEU A 104 21.89 -2.66 -11.53
N LEU A 105 20.61 -2.47 -11.21
CA LEU A 105 20.07 -2.76 -9.87
C LEU A 105 20.32 -4.22 -9.47
N SER A 106 20.08 -5.16 -10.38
CA SER A 106 20.33 -6.58 -10.12
C SER A 106 21.83 -6.85 -9.90
N GLN A 107 22.69 -6.25 -10.70
CA GLN A 107 24.15 -6.39 -10.59
C GLN A 107 24.69 -5.81 -9.26
N VAL A 108 24.21 -4.63 -8.86
CA VAL A 108 24.59 -4.01 -7.58
C VAL A 108 24.11 -4.86 -6.42
N SER A 109 22.85 -5.29 -6.45
CA SER A 109 22.27 -6.14 -5.39
C SER A 109 23.07 -7.43 -5.20
N GLU A 110 23.46 -8.08 -6.30
CA GLU A 110 24.32 -9.27 -6.24
C GLU A 110 25.71 -8.94 -5.65
N ALA A 111 26.33 -7.86 -6.12
CA ALA A 111 27.68 -7.48 -5.71
C ALA A 111 27.81 -7.14 -4.23
N ILE A 112 26.76 -6.58 -3.61
CA ILE A 112 26.77 -6.18 -2.18
C ILE A 112 26.08 -7.19 -1.25
N SER A 113 25.48 -8.25 -1.78
CA SER A 113 24.68 -9.24 -1.01
C SER A 113 25.45 -9.99 0.07
N TRP A 114 26.77 -9.95 0.06
CA TRP A 114 27.65 -10.61 1.01
C TRP A 114 27.70 -9.91 2.39
N PHE A 115 27.31 -8.63 2.47
CA PHE A 115 27.56 -7.79 3.65
C PHE A 115 26.84 -8.29 4.90
N GLU A 116 25.52 -8.42 4.87
CA GLU A 116 24.77 -8.89 6.03
C GLU A 116 25.09 -10.33 6.45
N PRO A 117 25.22 -11.30 5.51
CA PRO A 117 25.71 -12.63 5.86
C PRO A 117 27.08 -12.62 6.53
N GLU A 118 28.03 -11.81 6.05
CA GLU A 118 29.36 -11.69 6.65
C GLU A 118 29.29 -11.03 8.03
N LEU A 119 28.49 -9.97 8.20
CA LEU A 119 28.25 -9.33 9.49
C LEU A 119 27.77 -10.37 10.52
N LEU A 120 26.86 -11.24 10.12
CA LEU A 120 26.30 -12.27 10.98
C LEU A 120 27.27 -13.42 11.31
N THR A 121 28.44 -13.50 10.67
CA THR A 121 29.52 -14.41 11.08
C THR A 121 30.32 -13.87 12.28
N LEU A 122 30.30 -12.56 12.51
CA LEU A 122 30.98 -11.93 13.64
C LEU A 122 30.13 -12.07 14.91
N SER A 123 30.77 -12.13 16.08
CA SER A 123 30.01 -12.16 17.33
C SER A 123 29.36 -10.81 17.62
N ASP A 124 28.25 -10.81 18.39
CA ASP A 124 27.58 -9.57 18.80
C ASP A 124 28.52 -8.67 19.59
N GLU A 125 29.34 -9.25 20.48
CA GLU A 125 30.35 -8.51 21.24
C GLU A 125 31.35 -7.78 20.33
N GLN A 126 31.82 -8.46 19.26
CA GLN A 126 32.74 -7.88 18.31
C GLN A 126 32.10 -6.72 17.53
N VAL A 127 30.90 -6.93 17.00
CA VAL A 127 30.19 -5.92 16.19
C VAL A 127 29.79 -4.72 17.04
N LEU A 128 29.24 -4.96 18.24
CA LEU A 128 28.89 -3.88 19.17
C LEU A 128 30.15 -3.14 19.65
N GLY A 129 31.26 -3.87 19.83
CA GLY A 129 32.57 -3.26 20.11
C GLY A 129 33.02 -2.29 19.02
N TYR A 130 32.83 -2.61 17.75
CA TYR A 130 33.13 -1.69 16.65
C TYR A 130 32.32 -0.39 16.72
N LEU A 131 31.03 -0.48 17.12
CA LEU A 131 30.18 0.70 17.28
C LEU A 131 30.64 1.63 18.40
N GLU A 132 31.34 1.11 19.40
CA GLU A 132 31.94 1.92 20.49
C GLU A 132 33.33 2.45 20.14
N GLU A 133 34.11 1.69 19.36
CA GLU A 133 35.48 2.03 18.98
C GLU A 133 35.53 3.14 17.93
N GLU A 134 34.62 3.09 16.93
CA GLU A 134 34.58 4.03 15.82
C GLU A 134 33.35 4.94 15.93
N ALA A 135 33.58 6.20 16.23
CA ALA A 135 32.51 7.19 16.51
C ALA A 135 31.53 7.36 15.32
N GLN A 136 32.01 7.22 14.07
CA GLN A 136 31.18 7.35 12.90
C GLN A 136 30.18 6.18 12.76
N LEU A 137 30.52 5.00 13.28
CA LEU A 137 29.64 3.84 13.31
C LEU A 137 28.44 4.01 14.24
N SER A 138 28.48 4.95 15.20
CA SER A 138 27.36 5.20 16.11
C SER A 138 26.07 5.57 15.38
N HIS A 139 26.16 6.22 14.21
CA HIS A 139 25.03 6.58 13.38
C HIS A 139 24.31 5.36 12.77
N TYR A 140 25.00 4.23 12.65
CA TYR A 140 24.49 3.01 12.04
C TYR A 140 24.04 1.97 13.07
N ARG A 141 24.04 2.32 14.36
CA ARG A 141 23.73 1.40 15.46
C ARG A 141 22.41 0.67 15.25
N HIS A 142 21.34 1.40 14.97
CA HIS A 142 20.01 0.79 14.79
C HIS A 142 19.98 -0.19 13.61
N TYR A 143 20.58 0.17 12.47
CA TYR A 143 20.70 -0.74 11.32
C TYR A 143 21.44 -2.04 11.68
N VAL A 144 22.59 -1.89 12.35
CA VAL A 144 23.39 -3.04 12.78
C VAL A 144 22.63 -3.92 13.77
N GLU A 145 21.96 -3.33 14.75
CA GLU A 145 21.14 -4.05 15.73
C GLU A 145 19.95 -4.78 15.07
N GLN A 146 19.32 -4.20 14.06
CA GLN A 146 18.28 -4.88 13.26
C GLN A 146 18.83 -6.12 12.54
N VAL A 147 20.00 -6.02 11.93
CA VAL A 147 20.63 -7.17 11.26
C VAL A 147 20.96 -8.26 12.27
N ILE A 148 21.55 -7.91 13.42
CA ILE A 148 21.90 -8.87 14.49
C ILE A 148 20.66 -9.54 15.07
N ALA A 149 19.56 -8.83 15.24
CA ALA A 149 18.32 -9.37 15.79
C ALA A 149 17.78 -10.59 15.00
N ASN A 150 18.09 -10.67 13.70
CA ASN A 150 17.70 -11.80 12.86
C ASN A 150 18.57 -13.06 13.06
N ARG A 151 19.66 -13.01 13.84
CA ARG A 151 20.65 -14.09 13.97
C ARG A 151 20.05 -15.42 14.38
N SER A 152 19.08 -15.43 15.29
CA SER A 152 18.41 -16.65 15.76
C SER A 152 17.62 -17.40 14.68
N HIS A 153 17.31 -16.70 13.57
CA HIS A 153 16.50 -17.21 12.46
C HIS A 153 17.33 -17.46 11.18
N ILE A 154 18.66 -17.29 11.29
CA ILE A 154 19.58 -17.57 10.18
C ILE A 154 20.14 -18.96 10.36
N LEU A 155 20.11 -19.72 9.28
CA LEU A 155 20.56 -21.11 9.22
C LEU A 155 22.05 -21.19 8.88
N PRO A 156 22.71 -22.32 9.13
CA PRO A 156 24.03 -22.60 8.61
C PRO A 156 24.11 -22.38 7.10
N GLN A 157 25.27 -21.93 6.61
CA GLN A 157 25.47 -21.50 5.22
C GLN A 157 24.98 -22.50 4.16
N GLU A 158 25.21 -23.82 4.39
CA GLU A 158 24.77 -24.85 3.45
C GLU A 158 23.24 -24.95 3.36
N GLN A 159 22.55 -24.75 4.50
CA GLN A 159 21.08 -24.76 4.55
C GLN A 159 20.50 -23.50 3.94
N GLU A 160 21.11 -22.32 4.18
CA GLU A 160 20.70 -21.09 3.52
C GLU A 160 20.86 -21.19 1.99
N ALA A 161 21.97 -21.74 1.52
CA ALA A 161 22.20 -21.98 0.10
C ALA A 161 21.16 -22.93 -0.51
N LEU A 162 20.76 -23.98 0.24
CA LEU A 162 19.72 -24.92 -0.19
C LEU A 162 18.36 -24.23 -0.30
N LEU A 163 17.95 -23.44 0.71
CA LEU A 163 16.69 -22.70 0.69
C LEU A 163 16.65 -21.63 -0.39
N ALA A 164 17.78 -20.93 -0.60
CA ALA A 164 17.90 -19.96 -1.68
C ALA A 164 17.75 -20.62 -3.06
N GLY A 165 18.38 -21.79 -3.26
CA GLY A 165 18.23 -22.58 -4.48
C GLY A 165 16.79 -23.10 -4.70
N ALA A 166 16.00 -23.29 -3.64
CA ALA A 166 14.61 -23.67 -3.72
C ALA A 166 13.65 -22.46 -3.91
N GLY A 167 14.15 -21.24 -3.96
CA GLY A 167 13.35 -20.02 -4.00
C GLY A 167 12.34 -19.95 -5.14
N GLU A 168 12.69 -20.42 -6.33
CA GLU A 168 11.76 -20.49 -7.47
C GLU A 168 10.63 -21.50 -7.22
N ILE A 169 10.93 -22.61 -6.55
CA ILE A 169 9.93 -23.63 -6.18
C ILE A 169 8.92 -23.01 -5.20
N PHE A 170 9.38 -22.26 -4.20
CA PHE A 170 8.51 -21.60 -3.24
C PHE A 170 7.65 -20.50 -3.87
N ARG A 171 8.13 -19.80 -4.90
CA ARG A 171 7.36 -18.79 -5.64
C ARG A 171 6.40 -19.39 -6.67
N SER A 172 6.59 -20.65 -7.07
CA SER A 172 5.78 -21.29 -8.12
C SER A 172 4.26 -21.22 -7.88
N PRO A 173 3.72 -21.39 -6.66
CA PRO A 173 2.29 -21.27 -6.43
C PRO A 173 1.74 -19.88 -6.74
N SER A 174 2.41 -18.82 -6.30
CA SER A 174 2.05 -17.43 -6.58
C SER A 174 2.17 -17.11 -8.08
N THR A 175 3.23 -17.58 -8.74
CA THR A 175 3.41 -17.43 -10.18
C THR A 175 2.30 -18.15 -10.94
N THR A 176 1.94 -19.37 -10.56
CA THR A 176 0.86 -20.15 -11.18
C THR A 176 -0.49 -19.45 -11.01
N PHE A 177 -0.76 -18.91 -9.80
CA PHE A 177 -1.94 -18.08 -9.57
C PHE A 177 -1.95 -16.88 -10.52
N SER A 178 -0.85 -16.14 -10.64
CA SER A 178 -0.78 -14.94 -11.48
C SER A 178 -1.00 -15.25 -12.96
N VAL A 179 -0.39 -16.32 -13.47
CA VAL A 179 -0.56 -16.73 -14.87
C VAL A 179 -2.01 -17.16 -15.14
N LEU A 180 -2.56 -18.03 -14.28
CA LEU A 180 -3.95 -18.48 -14.42
C LEU A 180 -4.90 -17.28 -14.34
N ASN A 181 -4.79 -16.46 -13.31
CA ASN A 181 -5.70 -15.36 -13.02
C ASN A 181 -5.66 -14.25 -14.09
N ASN A 182 -4.48 -13.91 -14.60
CA ASN A 182 -4.29 -12.74 -15.44
C ASN A 182 -4.22 -13.07 -16.94
N ALA A 183 -3.88 -14.31 -17.30
CA ALA A 183 -3.65 -14.70 -18.69
C ALA A 183 -4.61 -15.80 -19.20
N ASP A 184 -4.90 -16.81 -18.39
CA ASP A 184 -5.59 -18.01 -18.88
C ASP A 184 -7.10 -17.99 -18.63
N LEU A 185 -7.59 -17.19 -17.66
CA LEU A 185 -9.04 -17.10 -17.42
C LEU A 185 -9.73 -16.33 -18.54
N GLU A 186 -10.73 -16.96 -19.14
CA GLU A 186 -11.63 -16.34 -20.10
C GLU A 186 -12.99 -16.11 -19.44
N PHE A 187 -13.35 -14.84 -19.27
CA PHE A 187 -14.63 -14.48 -18.67
C PHE A 187 -15.73 -14.37 -19.73
N PRO A 188 -17.01 -14.58 -19.35
CA PRO A 188 -18.11 -14.53 -20.30
C PRO A 188 -18.39 -13.10 -20.79
N ILE A 189 -19.13 -13.02 -21.90
CA ILE A 189 -19.72 -11.78 -22.40
C ILE A 189 -21.09 -11.63 -21.74
N ILE A 190 -21.37 -10.44 -21.22
CA ILE A 190 -22.67 -10.07 -20.65
C ILE A 190 -23.33 -8.94 -21.44
N ASP A 191 -24.60 -8.70 -21.17
CA ASP A 191 -25.31 -7.54 -21.68
C ASP A 191 -25.08 -6.32 -20.76
N GLY A 192 -24.67 -5.19 -21.35
CA GLY A 192 -24.55 -3.92 -20.67
C GLY A 192 -25.86 -3.16 -20.57
N GLU A 193 -25.83 -1.93 -20.03
CA GLU A 193 -27.03 -1.13 -19.73
C GLU A 193 -27.90 -0.81 -20.95
N ASN A 194 -27.27 -0.62 -22.12
CA ASN A 194 -27.96 -0.29 -23.37
C ASN A 194 -28.05 -1.50 -24.32
N GLY A 195 -27.83 -2.70 -23.80
CA GLY A 195 -27.85 -3.95 -24.59
C GLY A 195 -26.58 -4.20 -25.41
N GLU A 196 -25.51 -3.43 -25.19
CA GLU A 196 -24.19 -3.69 -25.74
C GLU A 196 -23.59 -4.96 -25.13
N LYS A 197 -22.77 -5.66 -25.91
CA LYS A 197 -22.08 -6.87 -25.44
C LYS A 197 -20.74 -6.48 -24.80
N ILE A 198 -20.56 -6.80 -23.52
CA ILE A 198 -19.37 -6.49 -22.74
C ILE A 198 -18.63 -7.76 -22.40
N GLN A 199 -17.39 -7.89 -22.87
CA GLN A 199 -16.47 -8.94 -22.43
C GLN A 199 -16.01 -8.63 -21.01
N LEU A 200 -16.30 -9.51 -20.05
CA LEU A 200 -15.83 -9.34 -18.68
C LEU A 200 -14.30 -9.45 -18.58
N SER A 201 -13.75 -8.63 -17.70
CA SER A 201 -12.36 -8.67 -17.26
C SER A 201 -12.28 -8.18 -15.82
N HIS A 202 -11.13 -8.34 -15.16
CA HIS A 202 -10.95 -7.82 -13.80
C HIS A 202 -11.17 -6.30 -13.70
N GLY A 203 -10.67 -5.53 -14.67
CA GLY A 203 -10.81 -4.07 -14.70
C GLY A 203 -12.25 -3.63 -14.92
N ILE A 204 -12.93 -4.22 -15.89
CA ILE A 204 -14.33 -3.90 -16.21
C ILE A 204 -15.27 -4.36 -15.09
N TYR A 205 -14.98 -5.48 -14.42
CA TYR A 205 -15.80 -5.97 -13.30
C TYR A 205 -15.97 -4.92 -12.20
N GLY A 206 -14.87 -4.25 -11.79
CA GLY A 206 -14.94 -3.17 -10.79
C GLY A 206 -15.90 -2.06 -11.20
N GLN A 207 -15.77 -1.57 -12.44
CA GLN A 207 -16.65 -0.53 -12.99
C GLN A 207 -18.13 -0.98 -13.06
N LEU A 208 -18.38 -2.22 -13.46
CA LEU A 208 -19.74 -2.76 -13.54
C LEU A 208 -20.39 -2.94 -12.16
N MET A 209 -19.61 -3.19 -11.11
CA MET A 209 -20.13 -3.25 -9.73
C MET A 209 -20.61 -1.88 -9.23
N GLU A 210 -20.14 -0.78 -9.80
CA GLU A 210 -20.60 0.58 -9.51
C GLU A 210 -21.80 1.01 -10.36
N SER A 211 -22.19 0.24 -11.39
CA SER A 211 -23.33 0.55 -12.22
C SER A 211 -24.60 0.75 -11.39
N THR A 212 -25.44 1.71 -11.77
CA THR A 212 -26.78 1.91 -11.18
C THR A 212 -27.77 0.84 -11.63
N ASN A 213 -27.50 0.16 -12.75
CA ASN A 213 -28.33 -0.95 -13.24
C ASN A 213 -28.01 -2.24 -12.49
N ARG A 214 -28.94 -2.69 -11.67
CA ARG A 214 -28.79 -3.88 -10.82
C ARG A 214 -28.61 -5.18 -11.61
N GLU A 215 -29.30 -5.32 -12.76
CA GLU A 215 -29.19 -6.51 -13.59
C GLU A 215 -27.80 -6.67 -14.18
N VAL A 216 -27.17 -5.55 -14.55
CA VAL A 216 -25.77 -5.51 -15.03
C VAL A 216 -24.80 -5.92 -13.92
N ARG A 217 -24.99 -5.41 -12.69
CA ARG A 217 -24.16 -5.81 -11.53
C ARG A 217 -24.28 -7.30 -11.25
N GLU A 218 -25.52 -7.82 -11.21
CA GLU A 218 -25.78 -9.24 -10.98
C GLU A 218 -25.15 -10.11 -12.06
N ALA A 219 -25.30 -9.74 -13.33
CA ALA A 219 -24.74 -10.49 -14.46
C ALA A 219 -23.20 -10.49 -14.40
N ALA A 220 -22.59 -9.36 -14.09
CA ALA A 220 -21.13 -9.26 -13.96
C ALA A 220 -20.62 -10.10 -12.77
N PHE A 221 -21.28 -10.02 -11.61
CA PHE A 221 -20.94 -10.82 -10.43
C PHE A 221 -21.03 -12.32 -10.70
N LYS A 222 -22.14 -12.80 -11.18
CA LYS A 222 -22.31 -14.22 -11.52
C LYS A 222 -21.36 -14.67 -12.62
N GLY A 223 -21.14 -13.81 -13.63
CA GLY A 223 -20.23 -14.09 -14.73
C GLY A 223 -18.79 -14.30 -14.27
N ILE A 224 -18.26 -13.41 -13.46
CA ILE A 224 -16.90 -13.53 -12.92
C ILE A 224 -16.76 -14.81 -12.09
N TYR A 225 -17.64 -15.04 -11.12
CA TYR A 225 -17.55 -16.20 -10.22
C TYR A 225 -17.83 -17.54 -10.91
N SER A 226 -18.55 -17.57 -12.03
CA SER A 226 -18.73 -18.79 -12.81
C SER A 226 -17.40 -19.39 -13.27
N VAL A 227 -16.44 -18.54 -13.62
CA VAL A 227 -15.10 -18.94 -14.05
C VAL A 227 -14.25 -19.37 -12.86
N TYR A 228 -14.27 -18.61 -11.76
CA TYR A 228 -13.58 -19.03 -10.53
C TYR A 228 -14.10 -20.37 -9.99
N LYS A 229 -15.41 -20.61 -10.08
CA LYS A 229 -16.03 -21.89 -9.72
C LYS A 229 -15.48 -23.05 -10.56
N GLN A 230 -15.24 -22.83 -11.84
CA GLN A 230 -14.65 -23.84 -12.74
C GLN A 230 -13.24 -24.23 -12.30
N PHE A 231 -12.41 -23.27 -11.87
CA PHE A 231 -11.02 -23.47 -11.49
C PHE A 231 -10.78 -23.57 -9.97
N ARG A 232 -11.84 -23.68 -9.16
CA ARG A 232 -11.74 -23.62 -7.69
C ARG A 232 -10.72 -24.58 -7.08
N ASN A 233 -10.59 -25.79 -7.64
CA ASN A 233 -9.65 -26.80 -7.13
C ASN A 233 -8.20 -26.44 -7.45
N THR A 234 -7.93 -25.83 -8.60
CA THR A 234 -6.61 -25.33 -8.98
C THR A 234 -6.21 -24.16 -8.06
N PHE A 235 -7.12 -23.21 -7.85
CA PHE A 235 -6.88 -22.10 -6.92
C PHE A 235 -6.67 -22.59 -5.49
N ALA A 236 -7.44 -23.56 -5.00
CA ALA A 236 -7.24 -24.14 -3.68
C ALA A 236 -5.85 -24.82 -3.56
N THR A 237 -5.42 -25.52 -4.61
CA THR A 237 -4.11 -26.18 -4.63
C THR A 237 -2.97 -25.15 -4.61
N THR A 238 -3.03 -24.11 -5.44
CA THR A 238 -1.99 -23.07 -5.47
C THR A 238 -1.91 -22.32 -4.14
N LEU A 239 -3.06 -21.90 -3.58
CA LEU A 239 -3.12 -21.20 -2.30
C LEU A 239 -2.63 -22.08 -1.14
N SER A 240 -3.11 -23.32 -1.04
CA SER A 240 -2.68 -24.28 -0.04
C SER A 240 -1.16 -24.52 -0.10
N THR A 241 -0.60 -24.64 -1.31
CA THR A 241 0.85 -24.86 -1.48
C THR A 241 1.65 -23.61 -1.07
N ASN A 242 1.14 -22.42 -1.36
CA ASN A 242 1.76 -21.17 -0.93
C ASN A 242 1.79 -21.04 0.60
N ILE A 243 0.67 -21.35 1.27
CA ILE A 243 0.58 -21.37 2.75
C ILE A 243 1.53 -22.40 3.35
N LYS A 244 1.61 -23.60 2.76
CA LYS A 244 2.59 -24.61 3.19
C LYS A 244 4.03 -24.12 3.07
N ALA A 245 4.35 -23.39 2.01
CA ALA A 245 5.68 -22.81 1.86
C ALA A 245 5.99 -21.78 2.96
N HIS A 246 5.03 -20.92 3.33
CA HIS A 246 5.17 -19.97 4.43
C HIS A 246 5.38 -20.68 5.77
N ASN A 247 4.52 -21.65 6.10
CA ASN A 247 4.64 -22.44 7.34
C ASN A 247 5.95 -23.24 7.39
N PHE A 248 6.37 -23.82 6.26
CA PHE A 248 7.64 -24.55 6.17
C PHE A 248 8.83 -23.62 6.42
N GLN A 249 8.88 -22.47 5.74
CA GLN A 249 9.98 -21.50 5.88
C GLN A 249 10.06 -20.95 7.32
N ALA A 250 8.92 -20.62 7.93
CA ALA A 250 8.87 -20.19 9.32
C ALA A 250 9.44 -21.27 10.26
N LYS A 251 8.99 -22.52 10.09
CA LYS A 251 9.42 -23.64 10.92
C LYS A 251 10.92 -23.92 10.81
N VAL A 252 11.48 -23.98 9.60
CA VAL A 252 12.91 -24.26 9.41
C VAL A 252 13.81 -23.13 9.92
N ARG A 253 13.29 -21.90 9.97
CA ARG A 253 13.97 -20.71 10.51
C ARG A 253 13.70 -20.49 12.01
N HIS A 254 13.11 -21.47 12.69
CA HIS A 254 12.87 -21.46 14.14
C HIS A 254 11.90 -20.36 14.61
N PHE A 255 10.93 -19.99 13.79
CA PHE A 255 9.78 -19.20 14.23
C PHE A 255 8.67 -20.14 14.73
N GLU A 256 7.88 -19.68 15.70
CA GLU A 256 6.73 -20.43 16.23
C GLU A 256 5.60 -20.54 15.20
N SER A 257 5.46 -19.54 14.31
CA SER A 257 4.42 -19.50 13.29
C SER A 257 4.84 -18.72 12.05
N ALA A 258 4.12 -18.91 10.93
CA ALA A 258 4.29 -18.08 9.75
C ALA A 258 3.94 -16.60 10.05
N ARG A 259 2.98 -16.35 10.96
CA ARG A 259 2.62 -14.99 11.37
C ARG A 259 3.77 -14.30 12.11
N GLU A 260 4.35 -14.96 13.10
CA GLU A 260 5.53 -14.44 13.78
C GLU A 260 6.66 -14.14 12.79
N ALA A 261 6.96 -15.07 11.89
CA ALA A 261 7.99 -14.87 10.87
C ALA A 261 7.71 -13.65 9.98
N ALA A 262 6.48 -13.46 9.50
CA ALA A 262 6.10 -12.35 8.68
C ALA A 262 6.18 -11.00 9.42
N LEU A 263 5.68 -10.94 10.65
CA LEU A 263 5.67 -9.73 11.47
C LEU A 263 7.07 -9.34 11.99
N SER A 264 7.96 -10.31 12.14
CA SER A 264 9.33 -10.08 12.67
C SER A 264 10.17 -9.15 11.79
N HIS A 265 9.93 -9.09 10.49
CA HIS A 265 10.65 -8.19 9.58
C HIS A 265 10.52 -6.71 9.96
N ASN A 266 9.39 -6.32 10.52
CA ASN A 266 9.13 -4.97 11.01
C ASN A 266 9.06 -4.91 12.54
N HIS A 267 9.47 -5.96 13.24
CA HIS A 267 9.39 -6.09 14.70
C HIS A 267 7.99 -5.77 15.26
N ILE A 268 6.95 -6.21 14.57
CA ILE A 268 5.56 -6.00 14.98
C ILE A 268 5.14 -7.16 15.89
N PRO A 269 4.72 -6.88 17.14
CA PRO A 269 4.18 -7.92 18.02
C PRO A 269 2.90 -8.54 17.47
N GLU A 270 2.72 -9.85 17.62
CA GLU A 270 1.50 -10.54 17.19
C GLU A 270 0.23 -9.97 17.84
N ALA A 271 0.34 -9.39 19.04
CA ALA A 271 -0.75 -8.69 19.71
C ALA A 271 -1.38 -7.56 18.86
N VAL A 272 -0.62 -6.91 17.99
CA VAL A 272 -1.15 -5.90 17.05
C VAL A 272 -2.18 -6.52 16.13
N TYR A 273 -1.89 -7.70 15.61
CA TYR A 273 -2.79 -8.45 14.74
C TYR A 273 -4.04 -8.95 15.49
N ASP A 274 -3.85 -9.53 16.66
CA ASP A 274 -4.94 -10.07 17.48
C ASP A 274 -5.88 -8.94 17.94
N ASN A 275 -5.33 -7.81 18.39
CA ASN A 275 -6.10 -6.63 18.77
C ASN A 275 -6.94 -6.09 17.59
N LEU A 276 -6.35 -6.02 16.39
CA LEU A 276 -7.09 -5.60 15.21
C LEU A 276 -8.31 -6.49 14.97
N VAL A 277 -8.11 -7.81 14.89
CA VAL A 277 -9.20 -8.75 14.63
C VAL A 277 -10.27 -8.67 15.71
N ASN A 278 -9.88 -8.62 16.99
CA ASN A 278 -10.81 -8.57 18.11
C ASN A 278 -11.64 -7.28 18.10
N VAL A 279 -11.00 -6.10 18.02
CA VAL A 279 -11.72 -4.81 18.03
C VAL A 279 -12.66 -4.69 16.84
N VAL A 280 -12.22 -5.06 15.63
CA VAL A 280 -13.09 -5.01 14.46
C VAL A 280 -14.29 -5.96 14.62
N ASN A 281 -14.08 -7.17 15.15
CA ASN A 281 -15.18 -8.11 15.41
C ASN A 281 -16.17 -7.58 16.45
N ASP A 282 -15.70 -6.93 17.51
CA ASP A 282 -16.57 -6.32 18.54
C ASP A 282 -17.44 -5.18 17.96
N HIS A 283 -16.97 -4.52 16.89
CA HIS A 283 -17.65 -3.42 16.22
C HIS A 283 -18.39 -3.80 14.93
N LEU A 284 -18.49 -5.09 14.58
CA LEU A 284 -19.29 -5.54 13.43
C LEU A 284 -20.76 -5.05 13.43
N PRO A 285 -21.42 -4.86 14.58
CA PRO A 285 -22.75 -4.25 14.58
C PRO A 285 -22.83 -2.90 13.86
N LEU A 286 -21.75 -2.12 13.81
CA LEU A 286 -21.69 -0.86 13.04
C LEU A 286 -21.73 -1.12 11.53
N LEU A 287 -20.97 -2.11 11.06
CA LEU A 287 -21.02 -2.53 9.65
C LEU A 287 -22.40 -3.09 9.30
N HIS A 288 -23.00 -3.92 10.16
CA HIS A 288 -24.34 -4.45 9.95
C HIS A 288 -25.38 -3.32 9.82
N ARG A 289 -25.27 -2.29 10.65
CA ARG A 289 -26.12 -1.10 10.59
C ARG A 289 -25.93 -0.33 9.28
N TYR A 290 -24.67 -0.21 8.81
CA TYR A 290 -24.38 0.40 7.52
C TYR A 290 -24.94 -0.44 6.35
N MET A 291 -24.90 -1.76 6.40
CA MET A 291 -25.54 -2.64 5.41
C MET A 291 -27.08 -2.47 5.41
N ALA A 292 -27.69 -2.37 6.57
CA ALA A 292 -29.14 -2.10 6.65
C ALA A 292 -29.50 -0.73 6.06
N LEU A 293 -28.67 0.29 6.27
CA LEU A 293 -28.82 1.60 5.63
C LEU A 293 -28.73 1.50 4.10
N ARG A 294 -27.70 0.79 3.57
CA ARG A 294 -27.55 0.56 2.13
C ARG A 294 -28.78 -0.10 1.52
N LYS A 295 -29.28 -1.17 2.15
CA LYS A 295 -30.49 -1.87 1.72
C LYS A 295 -31.69 -0.92 1.59
N ARG A 296 -31.88 -0.05 2.59
CA ARG A 296 -32.96 0.94 2.61
C ARG A 296 -32.81 1.99 1.50
N LEU A 297 -31.61 2.53 1.31
CA LEU A 297 -31.35 3.58 0.32
C LEU A 297 -31.44 3.08 -1.12
N LEU A 298 -30.97 1.87 -1.37
CA LEU A 298 -31.10 1.21 -2.68
C LEU A 298 -32.54 0.74 -2.96
N LYS A 299 -33.42 0.78 -1.95
CA LYS A 299 -34.84 0.36 -2.06
C LYS A 299 -34.98 -1.08 -2.60
N VAL A 300 -34.12 -1.98 -2.13
CA VAL A 300 -34.13 -3.39 -2.51
C VAL A 300 -34.73 -4.26 -1.41
N ASP A 301 -35.51 -5.26 -1.75
CA ASP A 301 -36.09 -6.22 -0.79
C ASP A 301 -35.02 -7.11 -0.17
N THR A 302 -34.02 -7.47 -0.98
CA THR A 302 -32.84 -8.23 -0.57
C THR A 302 -31.57 -7.52 -1.02
N LEU A 303 -30.62 -7.36 -0.11
CA LEU A 303 -29.27 -6.84 -0.42
C LEU A 303 -28.36 -8.00 -0.76
N HIS A 304 -27.70 -7.94 -1.88
CA HIS A 304 -26.74 -8.93 -2.37
C HIS A 304 -25.31 -8.35 -2.40
N THR A 305 -24.31 -9.20 -2.52
CA THR A 305 -22.90 -8.77 -2.60
C THR A 305 -22.66 -7.80 -3.75
N TYR A 306 -23.34 -7.99 -4.88
CA TYR A 306 -23.24 -7.08 -6.03
C TYR A 306 -23.93 -5.71 -5.82
N ASP A 307 -24.59 -5.48 -4.68
CA ASP A 307 -25.16 -4.18 -4.28
C ASP A 307 -24.24 -3.38 -3.36
N LEU A 308 -23.05 -3.91 -2.99
CA LEU A 308 -22.19 -3.30 -1.99
C LEU A 308 -21.30 -2.15 -2.50
N TYR A 309 -21.15 -2.00 -3.80
CA TYR A 309 -20.25 -1.03 -4.42
C TYR A 309 -20.98 0.05 -5.22
N THR A 310 -22.24 -0.14 -5.54
CA THR A 310 -23.03 0.85 -6.27
C THR A 310 -23.23 2.11 -5.42
N PRO A 311 -23.14 3.33 -6.04
CA PRO A 311 -23.39 4.58 -5.36
C PRO A 311 -24.78 4.61 -4.73
N LEU A 312 -24.86 5.01 -3.43
CA LEU A 312 -26.14 5.08 -2.70
C LEU A 312 -26.97 6.30 -3.08
N LEU A 313 -26.32 7.37 -3.52
CA LEU A 313 -26.91 8.70 -3.74
C LEU A 313 -26.84 9.13 -5.21
N GLY A 314 -26.58 8.18 -6.12
CA GLY A 314 -26.41 8.46 -7.54
C GLY A 314 -25.01 9.01 -7.89
N GLU A 315 -24.92 9.75 -9.00
CA GLU A 315 -23.65 10.35 -9.42
C GLU A 315 -23.19 11.43 -8.43
N ALA A 316 -21.85 11.59 -8.33
CA ALA A 316 -21.26 12.63 -7.49
C ALA A 316 -21.81 14.02 -7.86
N PRO A 317 -22.42 14.74 -6.91
CA PRO A 317 -23.05 16.03 -7.20
C PRO A 317 -22.05 17.18 -7.37
N ILE A 318 -20.76 16.90 -7.16
CA ILE A 318 -19.68 17.88 -7.22
C ILE A 318 -18.52 17.37 -8.08
N ARG A 319 -17.91 18.31 -8.77
CA ARG A 319 -16.67 18.11 -9.53
C ARG A 319 -15.77 19.29 -9.25
N TYR A 320 -14.48 19.04 -9.14
CA TYR A 320 -13.46 20.07 -8.94
C TYR A 320 -12.42 19.99 -10.04
N SER A 321 -12.04 21.13 -10.62
CA SER A 321 -10.87 21.22 -11.48
C SER A 321 -9.59 20.95 -10.67
N TYR A 322 -8.47 20.76 -11.35
CA TYR A 322 -7.18 20.60 -10.68
C TYR A 322 -6.83 21.82 -9.81
N GLU A 323 -7.03 23.02 -10.36
CA GLU A 323 -6.75 24.28 -9.65
C GLU A 323 -7.61 24.46 -8.41
N GLU A 324 -8.92 24.21 -8.51
CA GLU A 324 -9.82 24.21 -7.35
C GLU A 324 -9.42 23.16 -6.32
N SER A 325 -8.96 22.00 -6.77
CA SER A 325 -8.49 20.92 -5.90
C SER A 325 -7.22 21.27 -5.15
N VAL A 326 -6.28 21.97 -5.80
CA VAL A 326 -5.08 22.51 -5.15
C VAL A 326 -5.46 23.52 -4.04
N GLU A 327 -6.39 24.43 -4.32
CA GLU A 327 -6.86 25.40 -3.32
C GLU A 327 -7.52 24.67 -2.13
N LYS A 328 -8.41 23.72 -2.39
CA LYS A 328 -9.07 22.93 -1.35
C LYS A 328 -8.08 22.09 -0.54
N ALA A 329 -7.09 21.48 -1.19
CA ALA A 329 -6.04 20.73 -0.50
C ALA A 329 -5.24 21.61 0.48
N LEU A 330 -4.83 22.80 0.04
CA LEU A 330 -4.12 23.75 0.90
C LEU A 330 -4.96 24.21 2.10
N GLU A 331 -6.26 24.45 1.90
CA GLU A 331 -7.17 24.81 2.99
C GLU A 331 -7.41 23.63 3.96
N ALA A 332 -7.63 22.43 3.43
CA ALA A 332 -7.88 21.23 4.21
C ALA A 332 -6.68 20.84 5.09
N LEU A 333 -5.47 21.09 4.61
CA LEU A 333 -4.22 20.74 5.32
C LEU A 333 -3.70 21.83 6.26
N LYS A 334 -4.41 22.96 6.43
CA LYS A 334 -4.03 24.01 7.39
C LYS A 334 -3.79 23.53 8.83
N PRO A 335 -4.56 22.56 9.37
CA PRO A 335 -4.31 22.03 10.70
C PRO A 335 -2.89 21.43 10.88
N MET A 336 -2.21 21.08 9.79
CA MET A 336 -0.85 20.53 9.79
C MET A 336 0.26 21.59 10.03
N GLY A 337 -0.11 22.86 10.12
CA GLY A 337 0.81 23.95 10.44
C GLY A 337 1.68 24.42 9.27
N GLU A 338 2.42 25.52 9.51
CA GLU A 338 3.16 26.21 8.45
C GLU A 338 4.32 25.39 7.86
N GLU A 339 5.01 24.60 8.68
CA GLU A 339 6.13 23.77 8.22
C GLU A 339 5.67 22.73 7.20
N TYR A 340 4.54 22.07 7.46
CA TYR A 340 3.93 21.10 6.55
C TYR A 340 3.41 21.78 5.28
N LEU A 341 2.65 22.86 5.43
CA LEU A 341 2.07 23.60 4.30
C LEU A 341 3.12 24.19 3.35
N ALA A 342 4.28 24.56 3.87
CA ALA A 342 5.37 25.06 3.03
C ALA A 342 5.82 23.99 2.02
N VAL A 343 5.91 22.72 2.46
CA VAL A 343 6.29 21.60 1.59
C VAL A 343 5.17 21.28 0.60
N VAL A 344 3.91 21.32 1.04
CA VAL A 344 2.74 21.11 0.16
C VAL A 344 2.69 22.18 -0.95
N LYS A 345 2.93 23.45 -0.61
CA LYS A 345 3.01 24.55 -1.60
C LYS A 345 4.16 24.33 -2.58
N GLU A 346 5.32 23.94 -2.09
CA GLU A 346 6.47 23.62 -2.94
C GLU A 346 6.13 22.50 -3.93
N ALA A 347 5.42 21.46 -3.48
CA ALA A 347 4.98 20.38 -4.37
C ALA A 347 4.12 20.87 -5.54
N PHE A 348 3.19 21.78 -5.28
CA PHE A 348 2.32 22.36 -6.30
C PHE A 348 3.02 23.38 -7.21
N GLU A 349 3.95 24.16 -6.67
CA GLU A 349 4.62 25.25 -7.40
C GLU A 349 5.87 24.79 -8.16
N SER A 350 6.54 23.72 -7.70
CA SER A 350 7.85 23.29 -8.20
C SER A 350 7.81 22.07 -9.12
N ARG A 351 6.65 21.79 -9.72
CA ARG A 351 6.46 20.72 -10.71
C ARG A 351 6.89 19.33 -10.18
N TRP A 352 6.47 19.00 -8.96
CA TRP A 352 6.62 17.62 -8.47
C TRP A 352 5.58 16.68 -9.10
N ILE A 353 4.46 17.24 -9.61
CA ILE A 353 3.28 16.48 -10.03
C ILE A 353 3.17 16.45 -11.55
N ASP A 354 3.09 15.24 -12.10
CA ASP A 354 2.69 14.99 -13.49
C ASP A 354 1.19 14.74 -13.52
N VAL A 355 0.43 15.75 -13.97
CA VAL A 355 -1.01 15.87 -13.71
C VAL A 355 -1.86 15.18 -14.77
N VAL A 356 -1.62 15.50 -16.05
CA VAL A 356 -2.53 15.18 -17.14
C VAL A 356 -2.32 13.76 -17.64
N GLU A 357 -3.42 13.03 -17.85
CA GLU A 357 -3.38 11.76 -18.57
C GLU A 357 -2.97 11.98 -20.02
N ASN A 358 -2.02 11.20 -20.52
CA ASN A 358 -1.60 11.22 -21.92
C ASN A 358 -1.47 9.81 -22.49
N LYS A 359 -1.44 9.72 -23.80
CA LYS A 359 -1.26 8.43 -24.48
C LYS A 359 0.08 7.80 -24.06
N GLY A 360 0.05 6.54 -23.63
CA GLY A 360 1.23 5.81 -23.19
C GLY A 360 1.64 6.06 -21.74
N LYS A 361 1.04 7.00 -21.02
CA LYS A 361 1.30 7.23 -19.60
C LYS A 361 0.82 6.04 -18.76
N ARG A 362 1.58 5.67 -17.73
CA ARG A 362 1.17 4.64 -16.77
C ARG A 362 -0.11 5.05 -16.07
N SER A 363 -1.06 4.13 -15.94
CA SER A 363 -2.34 4.34 -15.24
C SER A 363 -2.18 4.39 -13.73
N GLY A 364 -3.18 4.93 -13.04
CA GLY A 364 -3.21 5.09 -11.60
C GLY A 364 -2.53 6.35 -11.11
N ALA A 365 -2.16 6.37 -9.83
CA ALA A 365 -1.41 7.44 -9.20
C ALA A 365 -0.38 6.85 -8.24
N TYR A 366 0.70 7.56 -8.00
CA TYR A 366 1.69 7.21 -6.98
C TYR A 366 2.58 8.40 -6.62
N SER A 367 3.21 8.34 -5.45
CA SER A 367 4.34 9.17 -5.05
C SER A 367 5.63 8.35 -5.11
N SER A 368 6.70 8.93 -5.64
CA SER A 368 8.02 8.31 -5.77
C SER A 368 9.12 9.36 -5.58
N GLY A 369 10.37 8.93 -5.61
CA GLY A 369 11.55 9.80 -5.52
C GLY A 369 12.74 9.03 -4.97
N ALA A 370 13.90 9.68 -4.98
CA ALA A 370 15.12 9.20 -4.36
C ALA A 370 15.51 10.07 -3.16
N TYR A 371 16.43 9.59 -2.34
CA TYR A 371 16.88 10.31 -1.15
C TYR A 371 17.37 11.75 -1.47
N ASP A 372 18.07 11.92 -2.58
CA ASP A 372 18.66 13.21 -3.01
C ASP A 372 17.76 14.03 -3.93
N THR A 373 16.50 13.67 -4.10
CA THR A 373 15.59 14.36 -5.00
C THR A 373 14.37 14.91 -4.26
N PRO A 374 13.65 15.89 -4.81
CA PRO A 374 12.28 16.12 -4.39
C PRO A 374 11.44 14.85 -4.63
N PRO A 375 10.31 14.68 -3.93
CA PRO A 375 9.33 13.69 -4.30
C PRO A 375 8.68 14.01 -5.66
N TYR A 376 8.17 12.99 -6.34
CA TYR A 376 7.45 13.10 -7.60
C TYR A 376 6.13 12.35 -7.52
N ILE A 377 5.06 12.97 -8.03
CA ILE A 377 3.71 12.39 -8.07
C ILE A 377 3.29 12.17 -9.51
N LEU A 378 2.86 10.95 -9.84
CA LEU A 378 2.15 10.67 -11.09
C LEU A 378 0.65 10.67 -10.82
N MET A 379 -0.10 11.43 -11.64
CA MET A 379 -1.55 11.40 -11.66
C MET A 379 -2.07 11.22 -13.09
N ASN A 380 -3.33 10.82 -13.20
CA ASN A 380 -4.09 10.81 -14.44
C ASN A 380 -5.39 11.59 -14.18
N TRP A 381 -5.26 12.91 -14.12
CA TRP A 381 -6.30 13.81 -13.62
C TRP A 381 -7.56 13.80 -14.49
N HIS A 382 -8.68 13.70 -13.84
CA HIS A 382 -10.01 14.02 -14.35
C HIS A 382 -10.84 14.68 -13.24
N ASP A 383 -11.75 15.58 -13.61
CA ASP A 383 -12.51 16.36 -12.64
C ASP A 383 -13.53 15.49 -11.91
N ALA A 384 -13.14 14.96 -10.77
CA ALA A 384 -13.97 14.15 -9.87
C ALA A 384 -13.53 14.32 -8.41
N LEU A 385 -14.44 14.08 -7.48
CA LEU A 385 -14.13 14.15 -6.05
C LEU A 385 -13.00 13.18 -5.66
N ASP A 386 -13.02 11.97 -6.22
CA ASP A 386 -12.01 10.95 -5.93
C ASP A 386 -10.59 11.40 -6.32
N GLN A 387 -10.46 12.25 -7.34
CA GLN A 387 -9.16 12.79 -7.75
C GLN A 387 -8.62 13.80 -6.74
N LEU A 388 -9.48 14.57 -6.07
CA LEU A 388 -9.06 15.42 -4.96
C LEU A 388 -8.55 14.59 -3.76
N TYR A 389 -9.23 13.48 -3.44
CA TYR A 389 -8.74 12.53 -2.42
C TYR A 389 -7.40 11.92 -2.82
N THR A 390 -7.27 11.46 -4.05
CA THR A 390 -6.01 10.92 -4.59
C THR A 390 -4.89 11.96 -4.51
N LEU A 391 -5.15 13.22 -4.87
CA LEU A 391 -4.17 14.30 -4.80
C LEU A 391 -3.62 14.50 -3.38
N VAL A 392 -4.49 14.61 -2.38
CA VAL A 392 -4.04 14.81 -0.98
C VAL A 392 -3.38 13.56 -0.41
N HIS A 393 -3.78 12.37 -0.87
CA HIS A 393 -3.16 11.10 -0.53
C HIS A 393 -1.70 11.08 -1.00
N GLU A 394 -1.46 11.29 -2.29
CA GLU A 394 -0.10 11.27 -2.86
C GLU A 394 0.78 12.41 -2.31
N VAL A 395 0.18 13.57 -2.04
CA VAL A 395 0.86 14.66 -1.32
C VAL A 395 1.27 14.21 0.09
N GLY A 396 0.44 13.43 0.79
CA GLY A 396 0.78 12.87 2.10
C GLY A 396 2.03 12.00 2.06
N HIS A 397 2.13 11.09 1.09
CA HIS A 397 3.34 10.29 0.85
C HIS A 397 4.56 11.18 0.53
N SER A 398 4.37 12.16 -0.34
CA SER A 398 5.46 13.07 -0.75
C SER A 398 6.01 13.87 0.43
N VAL A 399 5.13 14.42 1.27
CA VAL A 399 5.55 15.19 2.45
C VAL A 399 6.23 14.28 3.47
N HIS A 400 5.74 13.06 3.69
CA HIS A 400 6.38 12.07 4.55
C HIS A 400 7.80 11.76 4.08
N SER A 401 7.97 11.44 2.78
CA SER A 401 9.29 11.19 2.19
C SER A 401 10.21 12.40 2.29
N TYR A 402 9.69 13.60 2.03
CA TYR A 402 10.47 14.84 2.15
C TYR A 402 10.98 15.06 3.57
N PHE A 403 10.12 14.97 4.59
CA PHE A 403 10.53 15.14 5.97
C PHE A 403 11.49 14.05 6.44
N THR A 404 11.25 12.80 6.07
CA THR A 404 12.16 11.69 6.37
C THR A 404 13.55 11.97 5.82
N ARG A 405 13.67 12.22 4.51
CA ARG A 405 14.95 12.40 3.83
C ARG A 405 15.70 13.65 4.28
N LYS A 406 14.99 14.71 4.66
CA LYS A 406 15.58 15.94 5.20
C LYS A 406 16.15 15.77 6.60
N ASN A 407 15.58 14.90 7.42
CA ASN A 407 15.91 14.76 8.83
C ASN A 407 16.73 13.52 9.17
N GLN A 408 16.81 12.54 8.27
CA GLN A 408 17.52 11.28 8.50
C GLN A 408 18.71 11.13 7.54
N PRO A 409 19.79 10.45 7.96
CA PRO A 409 20.84 10.04 7.04
C PRO A 409 20.28 8.98 6.06
N TYR A 410 20.98 8.76 4.95
CA TYR A 410 20.55 7.85 3.87
C TYR A 410 20.11 6.47 4.38
N VAL A 411 20.85 5.88 5.31
CA VAL A 411 20.53 4.57 5.89
C VAL A 411 19.12 4.49 6.51
N TYR A 412 18.58 5.62 6.96
CA TYR A 412 17.25 5.75 7.56
C TYR A 412 16.31 6.65 6.74
N GLY A 413 16.70 6.96 5.52
CA GLY A 413 15.99 7.87 4.62
C GLY A 413 14.70 7.32 3.99
N ASP A 414 14.30 6.14 4.38
CA ASP A 414 13.04 5.49 3.99
C ASP A 414 12.28 5.01 5.23
N TYR A 415 11.07 4.52 5.07
CA TYR A 415 10.20 4.03 6.15
C TYR A 415 9.49 2.74 5.74
N SER A 416 9.08 1.94 6.72
CA SER A 416 8.42 0.67 6.44
C SER A 416 7.04 0.86 5.82
N ILE A 417 6.60 -0.11 5.01
CA ILE A 417 5.24 -0.14 4.43
C ILE A 417 4.15 -0.09 5.51
N PHE A 418 4.43 -0.60 6.71
CA PHE A 418 3.53 -0.53 7.86
C PHE A 418 3.17 0.91 8.26
N LEU A 419 4.07 1.86 8.00
CA LEU A 419 3.91 3.28 8.30
C LEU A 419 3.45 4.11 7.09
N ALA A 420 3.70 3.63 5.88
CA ALA A 420 3.61 4.43 4.65
C ALA A 420 2.22 5.06 4.45
N GLU A 421 1.15 4.28 4.62
CA GLU A 421 -0.22 4.72 4.36
C GLU A 421 -0.81 5.60 5.48
N ILE A 422 -0.15 5.68 6.64
CA ILE A 422 -0.65 6.49 7.76
C ILE A 422 -0.62 7.98 7.39
N ALA A 423 0.44 8.44 6.73
CA ALA A 423 0.58 9.85 6.34
C ALA A 423 -0.43 10.26 5.26
N SER A 424 -0.57 9.45 4.22
CA SER A 424 -1.50 9.67 3.12
C SER A 424 -2.96 9.66 3.59
N THR A 425 -3.34 8.67 4.38
CA THR A 425 -4.70 8.52 4.92
C THR A 425 -5.02 9.59 5.97
N THR A 426 -4.04 10.10 6.72
CA THR A 426 -4.25 11.25 7.61
C THR A 426 -4.69 12.48 6.80
N ASN A 427 -4.07 12.76 5.65
CA ASN A 427 -4.49 13.84 4.77
C ASN A 427 -5.93 13.65 4.26
N GLU A 428 -6.32 12.43 3.89
CA GLU A 428 -7.70 12.15 3.48
C GLU A 428 -8.72 12.42 4.59
N ASN A 429 -8.39 12.07 5.84
CA ASN A 429 -9.25 12.37 6.98
C ASN A 429 -9.40 13.88 7.20
N LEU A 430 -8.31 14.64 7.09
CA LEU A 430 -8.34 16.11 7.18
C LEU A 430 -9.18 16.73 6.05
N LEU A 431 -9.04 16.22 4.83
CA LEU A 431 -9.85 16.66 3.69
C LEU A 431 -11.33 16.38 3.91
N THR A 432 -11.67 15.19 4.38
CA THR A 432 -13.05 14.81 4.69
C THR A 432 -13.68 15.80 5.67
N GLU A 433 -12.99 16.11 6.76
CA GLU A 433 -13.46 17.05 7.76
C GLU A 433 -13.61 18.48 7.20
N TYR A 434 -12.65 18.93 6.41
CA TYR A 434 -12.72 20.22 5.73
C TYR A 434 -13.95 20.32 4.81
N LEU A 435 -14.16 19.31 3.97
CA LEU A 435 -15.30 19.28 3.07
C LEU A 435 -16.63 19.26 3.81
N LEU A 436 -16.76 18.45 4.88
CA LEU A 436 -17.96 18.40 5.71
C LEU A 436 -18.26 19.74 6.41
N LYS A 437 -17.24 20.54 6.73
CA LYS A 437 -17.40 21.88 7.32
C LYS A 437 -17.76 22.95 6.29
N THR A 438 -17.23 22.85 5.09
CA THR A 438 -17.36 23.89 4.07
C THR A 438 -18.53 23.68 3.13
N GLU A 439 -18.84 22.45 2.76
CA GLU A 439 -19.99 22.13 1.91
C GLU A 439 -21.29 22.25 2.70
N LYS A 440 -22.26 22.96 2.12
CA LYS A 440 -23.52 23.28 2.82
C LYS A 440 -24.71 22.48 2.31
N GLU A 441 -24.66 22.02 1.06
CA GLU A 441 -25.75 21.27 0.45
C GLU A 441 -25.85 19.87 1.12
N PRO A 442 -27.00 19.51 1.71
CA PRO A 442 -27.15 18.24 2.41
C PRO A 442 -26.81 17.01 1.56
N ILE A 443 -27.16 17.04 0.28
CA ILE A 443 -26.85 15.92 -0.64
C ILE A 443 -25.33 15.78 -0.88
N VAL A 444 -24.61 16.87 -0.96
CA VAL A 444 -23.14 16.86 -1.11
C VAL A 444 -22.48 16.31 0.16
N ARG A 445 -22.93 16.75 1.33
CA ARG A 445 -22.45 16.24 2.62
C ARG A 445 -22.73 14.75 2.79
N ALA A 446 -23.94 14.31 2.42
CA ALA A 446 -24.30 12.89 2.45
C ALA A 446 -23.40 12.06 1.52
N PHE A 447 -23.05 12.59 0.34
CA PHE A 447 -22.14 11.95 -0.60
C PHE A 447 -20.73 11.81 -0.01
N ILE A 448 -20.18 12.86 0.61
CA ILE A 448 -18.86 12.83 1.25
C ILE A 448 -18.85 11.82 2.41
N LEU A 449 -19.88 11.79 3.25
CA LEU A 449 -20.00 10.81 4.34
C LEU A 449 -20.07 9.39 3.81
N ASN A 450 -20.84 9.16 2.75
CA ASN A 450 -20.92 7.85 2.12
C ASN A 450 -19.57 7.40 1.55
N HIS A 451 -18.85 8.31 0.89
CA HIS A 451 -17.49 8.05 0.37
C HIS A 451 -16.55 7.61 1.51
N TYR A 452 -16.54 8.33 2.63
CA TYR A 452 -15.75 7.97 3.81
C TYR A 452 -16.12 6.59 4.37
N LEU A 453 -17.42 6.32 4.54
CA LEU A 453 -17.90 5.04 5.08
C LEU A 453 -17.60 3.86 4.16
N ASP A 454 -17.69 4.05 2.84
CA ASP A 454 -17.30 3.02 1.86
C ASP A 454 -15.79 2.76 1.88
N GLY A 455 -14.98 3.82 2.00
CA GLY A 455 -13.53 3.71 2.19
C GLY A 455 -13.18 2.93 3.46
N PHE A 456 -13.81 3.27 4.58
CA PHE A 456 -13.62 2.57 5.86
C PHE A 456 -14.06 1.09 5.77
N LYS A 457 -15.23 0.82 5.18
CA LYS A 457 -15.70 -0.55 4.92
C LYS A 457 -14.68 -1.36 4.13
N GLY A 458 -14.14 -0.78 3.05
CA GLY A 458 -13.20 -1.46 2.16
C GLY A 458 -11.81 -1.65 2.77
N THR A 459 -11.34 -0.69 3.57
CA THR A 459 -9.97 -0.66 4.09
C THR A 459 -9.86 -1.24 5.50
N VAL A 460 -10.85 -1.05 6.37
CA VAL A 460 -10.79 -1.57 7.73
C VAL A 460 -11.54 -2.90 7.85
N PHE A 461 -12.85 -2.91 7.63
CA PHE A 461 -13.64 -4.14 7.84
C PHE A 461 -13.26 -5.25 6.87
N ARG A 462 -13.22 -4.97 5.58
CA ARG A 462 -12.92 -5.97 4.56
C ARG A 462 -11.48 -6.50 4.66
N GLN A 463 -10.50 -5.64 4.90
CA GLN A 463 -9.11 -6.08 5.01
C GLN A 463 -8.87 -6.86 6.31
N THR A 464 -9.59 -6.54 7.39
CA THR A 464 -9.56 -7.37 8.61
C THR A 464 -10.24 -8.72 8.40
N GLN A 465 -11.33 -8.80 7.64
CA GLN A 465 -11.93 -10.06 7.23
C GLN A 465 -10.91 -10.93 6.47
N PHE A 466 -10.15 -10.34 5.56
CA PHE A 466 -9.10 -11.07 4.85
C PHE A 466 -7.97 -11.49 5.78
N ALA A 467 -7.55 -10.63 6.70
CA ALA A 467 -6.53 -10.97 7.69
C ALA A 467 -6.98 -12.13 8.58
N GLU A 468 -8.21 -12.11 9.09
CA GLU A 468 -8.78 -13.19 9.90
C GLU A 468 -8.80 -14.52 9.13
N PHE A 469 -9.21 -14.49 7.86
CA PHE A 469 -9.22 -15.67 7.00
C PHE A 469 -7.81 -16.16 6.66
N GLU A 470 -6.87 -15.27 6.37
CA GLU A 470 -5.47 -15.59 6.12
C GLU A 470 -4.84 -16.32 7.30
N HIS A 471 -5.04 -15.79 8.51
CA HIS A 471 -4.55 -16.41 9.73
C HIS A 471 -5.19 -17.78 9.96
N PHE A 472 -6.50 -17.89 9.78
CA PHE A 472 -7.22 -19.15 9.85
C PHE A 472 -6.61 -20.22 8.92
N MET A 473 -6.34 -19.87 7.65
CA MET A 473 -5.75 -20.81 6.70
C MET A 473 -4.36 -21.30 7.12
N HIS A 474 -3.49 -20.41 7.61
CA HIS A 474 -2.15 -20.77 8.08
C HIS A 474 -2.19 -21.67 9.32
N VAL A 475 -3.08 -21.38 10.26
CA VAL A 475 -3.27 -22.18 11.48
C VAL A 475 -3.80 -23.58 11.14
N GLU A 476 -4.78 -23.69 10.27
CA GLU A 476 -5.35 -24.98 9.87
C GLU A 476 -4.33 -25.84 9.11
N ASP A 477 -3.58 -25.25 8.18
CA ASP A 477 -2.51 -25.97 7.49
C ASP A 477 -1.42 -26.46 8.47
N ALA A 478 -1.01 -25.63 9.43
CA ALA A 478 -0.03 -26.01 10.44
C ALA A 478 -0.50 -27.19 11.32
N LYS A 479 -1.81 -27.33 11.53
CA LYS A 479 -2.44 -28.50 12.19
C LYS A 479 -2.51 -29.74 11.29
N GLY A 480 -2.25 -29.59 9.99
CA GLY A 480 -2.36 -30.65 9.00
C GLY A 480 -3.75 -30.79 8.37
N THR A 481 -4.64 -29.81 8.54
CA THR A 481 -5.95 -29.78 7.90
C THR A 481 -5.80 -29.56 6.39
N PRO A 482 -6.38 -30.40 5.52
CA PRO A 482 -6.35 -30.17 4.08
C PRO A 482 -7.17 -28.95 3.69
N LEU A 483 -6.53 -27.94 3.08
CA LEU A 483 -7.21 -26.76 2.56
C LEU A 483 -7.82 -27.03 1.19
N THR A 484 -8.92 -27.80 1.16
CA THR A 484 -9.67 -28.08 -0.07
C THR A 484 -10.54 -26.88 -0.47
N SER A 485 -11.01 -26.86 -1.72
CA SER A 485 -11.90 -25.78 -2.19
C SER A 485 -13.22 -25.73 -1.40
N GLU A 486 -13.76 -26.88 -1.02
CA GLU A 486 -14.96 -26.96 -0.19
C GLU A 486 -14.71 -26.40 1.21
N PHE A 487 -13.62 -26.83 1.87
CA PHE A 487 -13.23 -26.34 3.19
C PHE A 487 -13.02 -24.82 3.21
N LEU A 488 -12.28 -24.30 2.24
CA LEU A 488 -12.03 -22.85 2.11
C LEU A 488 -13.33 -22.09 1.88
N SER A 489 -14.18 -22.57 0.95
CA SER A 489 -15.42 -21.88 0.59
C SER A 489 -16.45 -21.88 1.72
N GLU A 490 -16.55 -22.98 2.48
CA GLU A 490 -17.45 -23.04 3.64
C GLU A 490 -17.03 -22.06 4.73
N ASN A 491 -15.74 -22.07 5.10
CA ASN A 491 -15.24 -21.20 6.16
C ASN A 491 -15.24 -19.72 5.72
N TYR A 492 -14.92 -19.42 4.45
CA TYR A 492 -14.99 -18.07 3.94
C TYR A 492 -16.44 -17.55 3.90
N GLY A 493 -17.39 -18.36 3.49
CA GLY A 493 -18.82 -18.00 3.50
C GLY A 493 -19.33 -17.69 4.90
N GLN A 494 -18.98 -18.51 5.90
CA GLN A 494 -19.34 -18.28 7.30
C GLN A 494 -18.73 -16.97 7.81
N LEU A 495 -17.47 -16.71 7.49
CA LEU A 495 -16.79 -15.47 7.87
C LEU A 495 -17.41 -14.25 7.19
N ASN A 496 -17.75 -14.34 5.91
CA ASN A 496 -18.42 -13.27 5.19
C ASN A 496 -19.78 -12.95 5.82
N GLN A 497 -20.57 -13.95 6.16
CA GLN A 497 -21.85 -13.77 6.84
C GLN A 497 -21.68 -13.10 8.22
N LYS A 498 -20.66 -13.50 8.98
CA LYS A 498 -20.30 -12.87 10.26
C LYS A 498 -20.03 -11.37 10.10
N TYR A 499 -19.24 -11.00 9.09
CA TYR A 499 -18.83 -9.60 8.88
C TYR A 499 -19.97 -8.71 8.40
N TYR A 500 -20.76 -9.18 7.44
CA TYR A 500 -21.82 -8.34 6.81
C TYR A 500 -23.20 -8.48 7.45
N GLY A 501 -23.41 -9.49 8.28
CA GLY A 501 -24.65 -9.67 9.06
C GLY A 501 -25.85 -10.11 8.23
N GLU A 502 -27.01 -10.11 8.85
CA GLU A 502 -28.28 -10.63 8.28
C GLU A 502 -28.87 -9.73 7.17
N ALA A 503 -28.46 -8.47 7.09
CA ALA A 503 -28.94 -7.57 6.05
C ALA A 503 -28.45 -7.96 4.66
N LEU A 504 -27.27 -8.59 4.58
CA LEU A 504 -26.71 -9.12 3.34
C LEU A 504 -27.13 -10.58 3.14
N THR A 505 -27.69 -10.86 1.97
CA THR A 505 -28.02 -12.24 1.57
C THR A 505 -26.71 -13.00 1.29
N GLU A 506 -26.65 -14.25 1.75
CA GLU A 506 -25.52 -15.11 1.45
C GLU A 506 -25.62 -15.60 -0.01
N ASP A 507 -24.82 -15.02 -0.87
CA ASP A 507 -24.67 -15.47 -2.24
C ASP A 507 -23.70 -16.66 -2.30
N GLU A 508 -24.01 -17.70 -3.07
CA GLU A 508 -23.10 -18.85 -3.22
C GLU A 508 -21.76 -18.45 -3.83
N GLU A 509 -21.77 -17.47 -4.71
CA GLU A 509 -20.61 -16.98 -5.44
C GLU A 509 -19.56 -16.37 -4.50
N ILE A 510 -19.99 -15.61 -3.48
CA ILE A 510 -19.05 -14.95 -2.58
C ILE A 510 -18.23 -15.92 -1.73
N ARG A 511 -18.71 -17.14 -1.54
CA ARG A 511 -17.96 -18.21 -0.89
C ARG A 511 -16.65 -18.55 -1.61
N LEU A 512 -16.54 -18.20 -2.90
CA LEU A 512 -15.37 -18.41 -3.74
C LEU A 512 -14.43 -17.19 -3.78
N GLU A 513 -14.73 -16.11 -3.07
CA GLU A 513 -13.93 -14.87 -3.16
C GLU A 513 -12.46 -15.10 -2.79
N TRP A 514 -12.15 -15.97 -1.86
CA TRP A 514 -10.78 -16.35 -1.49
C TRP A 514 -9.92 -16.74 -2.71
N SER A 515 -10.53 -17.30 -3.76
CA SER A 515 -9.83 -17.78 -4.94
C SER A 515 -9.32 -16.68 -5.86
N ARG A 516 -9.83 -15.44 -5.71
CA ARG A 516 -9.48 -14.30 -6.56
C ARG A 516 -8.64 -13.21 -5.87
N ILE A 517 -8.32 -13.38 -4.60
CA ILE A 517 -7.60 -12.36 -3.82
C ILE A 517 -6.08 -12.61 -3.89
N PRO A 518 -5.32 -11.80 -4.65
CA PRO A 518 -3.88 -12.00 -4.80
C PRO A 518 -3.11 -11.79 -3.49
N HIS A 519 -3.66 -10.99 -2.58
CA HIS A 519 -3.03 -10.67 -1.30
C HIS A 519 -2.84 -11.89 -0.39
N PHE A 520 -3.61 -12.95 -0.53
CA PHE A 520 -3.40 -14.19 0.23
C PHE A 520 -2.08 -14.91 -0.13
N TYR A 521 -1.43 -14.47 -1.21
CA TYR A 521 -0.09 -14.94 -1.59
C TYR A 521 1.04 -14.07 -1.01
N TYR A 522 0.73 -12.97 -0.28
CA TYR A 522 1.72 -11.97 0.19
C TYR A 522 2.08 -12.11 1.67
N ASN A 523 1.80 -13.22 2.30
CA ASN A 523 2.24 -13.60 3.65
C ASN A 523 2.00 -12.53 4.73
N TYR A 524 0.78 -12.45 5.22
CA TYR A 524 0.36 -11.51 6.28
C TYR A 524 0.56 -10.03 5.93
N TYR A 525 0.19 -9.67 4.73
CA TYR A 525 0.32 -8.28 4.26
C TYR A 525 -0.91 -7.42 4.57
N VAL A 526 -2.13 -7.96 4.42
CA VAL A 526 -3.37 -7.15 4.34
C VAL A 526 -3.77 -6.45 5.64
N PHE A 527 -3.39 -6.96 6.80
CA PHE A 527 -3.72 -6.34 8.08
C PHE A 527 -3.19 -4.91 8.20
N GLN A 528 -2.12 -4.58 7.50
CA GLN A 528 -1.48 -3.27 7.50
C GLN A 528 -2.38 -2.16 6.93
N TYR A 529 -3.27 -2.48 6.01
CA TYR A 529 -4.29 -1.54 5.52
C TYR A 529 -5.20 -1.08 6.66
N SER A 530 -5.71 -2.03 7.44
CA SER A 530 -6.63 -1.76 8.55
C SER A 530 -5.96 -1.02 9.70
N THR A 531 -4.76 -1.44 10.10
CA THR A 531 -4.01 -0.79 11.19
C THR A 531 -3.56 0.61 10.77
N GLY A 532 -3.11 0.78 9.53
CA GLY A 532 -2.68 2.07 9.00
C GLY A 532 -3.82 3.07 8.92
N PHE A 533 -4.96 2.67 8.35
CA PHE A 533 -6.15 3.53 8.29
C PHE A 533 -6.64 3.93 9.69
N SER A 534 -6.71 2.98 10.61
CA SER A 534 -7.17 3.24 11.98
C SER A 534 -6.25 4.20 12.72
N ALA A 535 -4.92 4.03 12.59
CA ALA A 535 -3.95 4.96 13.17
C ALA A 535 -4.07 6.37 12.56
N ALA A 536 -4.27 6.46 11.25
CA ALA A 536 -4.46 7.74 10.56
C ALA A 536 -5.74 8.47 11.01
N ALA A 537 -6.85 7.74 11.15
CA ALA A 537 -8.10 8.31 11.66
C ALA A 537 -7.94 8.86 13.08
N ALA A 538 -7.29 8.10 13.98
CA ALA A 538 -7.00 8.54 15.34
C ALA A 538 -6.06 9.75 15.40
N LEU A 539 -5.02 9.79 14.56
CA LEU A 539 -4.09 10.92 14.48
C LEU A 539 -4.77 12.20 13.95
N ALA A 540 -5.56 12.06 12.88
CA ALA A 540 -6.30 13.17 12.32
C ALA A 540 -7.30 13.76 13.34
N ASP A 541 -8.03 12.91 14.07
CA ASP A 541 -8.96 13.35 15.11
C ASP A 541 -8.25 14.15 16.21
N LYS A 542 -7.10 13.67 16.69
CA LYS A 542 -6.29 14.37 17.69
C LYS A 542 -5.79 15.74 17.21
N ILE A 543 -5.35 15.82 15.95
CA ILE A 543 -4.89 17.08 15.34
C ILE A 543 -6.06 18.06 15.20
N LEU A 544 -7.21 17.59 14.72
CA LEU A 544 -8.40 18.41 14.52
C LEU A 544 -9.02 18.93 15.83
N ASN A 545 -8.90 18.15 16.90
CA ASN A 545 -9.33 18.54 18.25
C ASN A 545 -8.28 19.36 19.00
N GLU A 546 -7.16 19.72 18.35
CA GLU A 546 -6.08 20.51 18.92
C GLU A 546 -5.55 19.90 20.24
N GLU A 547 -5.47 18.56 20.33
CA GLU A 547 -4.90 17.92 21.51
C GLU A 547 -3.47 18.39 21.74
N PRO A 548 -3.05 18.58 23.00
CA PRO A 548 -1.70 19.05 23.32
C PRO A 548 -0.62 18.20 22.66
N GLU A 549 0.31 18.84 21.95
CA GLU A 549 1.45 18.21 21.26
C GLU A 549 1.09 17.26 20.10
N ALA A 550 -0.20 17.09 19.74
CA ALA A 550 -0.61 16.13 18.69
C ALA A 550 0.11 16.39 17.36
N LEU A 551 0.13 17.65 16.92
CA LEU A 551 0.80 18.02 15.67
C LEU A 551 2.32 17.85 15.78
N GLU A 552 2.95 18.23 16.88
CA GLU A 552 4.41 18.09 17.08
C GLU A 552 4.82 16.61 17.05
N LYS A 553 4.05 15.75 17.71
CA LYS A 553 4.27 14.30 17.70
C LYS A 553 4.07 13.70 16.31
N TYR A 554 3.05 14.16 15.58
CA TYR A 554 2.83 13.73 14.20
C TYR A 554 4.00 14.13 13.27
N LEU A 555 4.48 15.36 13.36
CA LEU A 555 5.65 15.80 12.60
C LEU A 555 6.92 15.03 12.99
N THR A 556 7.05 14.61 14.26
CA THR A 556 8.15 13.75 14.70
C THR A 556 8.10 12.38 14.00
N TYR A 557 6.92 11.80 13.84
CA TYR A 557 6.73 10.58 13.06
C TYR A 557 7.17 10.76 11.60
N LEU A 558 6.74 11.82 10.93
CA LEU A 558 7.11 12.08 9.53
C LEU A 558 8.63 12.24 9.33
N LYS A 559 9.33 12.70 10.36
CA LYS A 559 10.78 12.94 10.36
C LYS A 559 11.61 11.70 10.75
N ALA A 560 10.96 10.67 11.25
CA ALA A 560 11.67 9.53 11.87
C ALA A 560 12.30 8.57 10.85
N GLY A 561 11.69 8.38 9.68
CA GLY A 561 12.11 7.34 8.73
C GLY A 561 12.19 5.96 9.39
N SER A 562 13.25 5.22 9.10
CA SER A 562 13.55 3.92 9.73
C SER A 562 14.62 4.02 10.84
N SER A 563 14.72 5.17 11.50
CA SER A 563 15.68 5.36 12.61
C SER A 563 15.30 4.63 13.90
N ASP A 564 14.12 4.04 13.94
CA ASP A 564 13.62 3.20 15.03
C ASP A 564 12.61 2.18 14.47
N PHE A 565 12.23 1.19 15.27
CA PHE A 565 11.20 0.23 14.89
C PHE A 565 9.84 0.91 14.66
N PRO A 566 9.03 0.45 13.70
CA PRO A 566 7.76 1.10 13.34
C PRO A 566 6.83 1.34 14.54
N ILE A 567 6.73 0.39 15.45
CA ILE A 567 5.91 0.53 16.67
C ILE A 567 6.43 1.66 17.57
N GLU A 568 7.76 1.78 17.72
CA GLU A 568 8.36 2.85 18.52
C GLU A 568 8.22 4.23 17.84
N VAL A 569 8.31 4.26 16.51
CA VAL A 569 8.02 5.48 15.73
C VAL A 569 6.58 5.93 15.96
N MET A 570 5.62 5.02 15.96
CA MET A 570 4.21 5.35 16.20
C MET A 570 3.92 5.76 17.64
N LYS A 571 4.62 5.20 18.63
CA LYS A 571 4.54 5.69 20.02
C LYS A 571 5.00 7.15 20.13
N LYS A 572 6.05 7.52 19.40
CA LYS A 572 6.50 8.93 19.30
C LYS A 572 5.46 9.82 18.63
N ALA A 573 4.70 9.29 17.67
CA ALA A 573 3.55 9.97 17.07
C ALA A 573 2.36 10.15 18.03
N GLY A 574 2.38 9.52 19.20
CA GLY A 574 1.29 9.54 20.17
C GLY A 574 0.25 8.42 19.99
N VAL A 575 0.58 7.39 19.23
CA VAL A 575 -0.26 6.21 19.01
C VAL A 575 0.52 4.94 19.33
N ASP A 576 0.19 4.27 20.41
CA ASP A 576 0.73 2.94 20.73
C ASP A 576 -0.09 1.87 20.02
N MET A 577 0.40 1.38 18.89
CA MET A 577 -0.30 0.38 18.08
C MET A 577 -0.32 -1.02 18.72
N THR A 578 0.37 -1.23 19.85
CA THR A 578 0.22 -2.46 20.64
C THR A 578 -1.01 -2.45 21.54
N GLN A 579 -1.67 -1.29 21.70
CA GLN A 579 -2.89 -1.11 22.47
C GLN A 579 -4.10 -1.02 21.52
N VAL A 580 -5.29 -1.24 22.07
CA VAL A 580 -6.56 -1.20 21.30
C VAL A 580 -7.08 0.21 21.04
N THR A 581 -6.63 1.21 21.79
CA THR A 581 -7.22 2.56 21.83
C THR A 581 -7.37 3.19 20.44
N TYR A 582 -6.32 3.16 19.60
CA TYR A 582 -6.40 3.77 18.26
C TYR A 582 -7.42 3.09 17.34
N LEU A 583 -7.64 1.78 17.55
CA LEU A 583 -8.66 1.03 16.81
C LEU A 583 -10.07 1.42 17.27
N GLU A 584 -10.26 1.56 18.59
CA GLU A 584 -11.52 2.02 19.18
C GLU A 584 -11.83 3.47 18.78
N ASP A 585 -10.83 4.36 18.76
CA ASP A 585 -10.96 5.74 18.27
C ASP A 585 -11.44 5.75 16.80
N ALA A 586 -10.84 4.93 15.94
CA ALA A 586 -11.24 4.81 14.54
C ALA A 586 -12.68 4.29 14.39
N MET A 587 -13.09 3.30 15.19
CA MET A 587 -14.47 2.80 15.20
C MET A 587 -15.46 3.87 15.67
N HIS A 588 -15.07 4.68 16.63
CA HIS A 588 -15.87 5.82 17.09
C HIS A 588 -16.08 6.85 15.98
N VAL A 589 -15.03 7.19 15.22
CA VAL A 589 -15.16 8.07 14.06
C VAL A 589 -16.12 7.47 13.02
N PHE A 590 -16.01 6.18 12.72
CA PHE A 590 -16.95 5.51 11.82
C PHE A 590 -18.41 5.63 12.30
N GLU A 591 -18.64 5.39 13.58
CA GLU A 591 -19.98 5.49 14.19
C GLU A 591 -20.52 6.92 14.09
N GLN A 592 -19.72 7.93 14.39
CA GLN A 592 -20.11 9.33 14.26
C GLN A 592 -20.52 9.66 12.82
N ARG A 593 -19.71 9.28 11.83
CA ARG A 593 -20.02 9.52 10.40
C ARG A 593 -21.28 8.77 9.94
N LEU A 594 -21.50 7.57 10.44
CA LEU A 594 -22.73 6.81 10.17
C LEU A 594 -23.96 7.51 10.75
N ASN A 595 -23.87 8.00 11.99
CA ASN A 595 -24.92 8.77 12.63
C ASN A 595 -25.26 10.05 11.85
N GLU A 596 -24.24 10.80 11.39
CA GLU A 596 -24.41 12.00 10.58
C GLU A 596 -25.11 11.68 9.25
N LEU A 597 -24.67 10.60 8.56
CA LEU A 597 -25.31 10.20 7.30
C LEU A 597 -26.79 9.83 7.51
N GLU A 598 -27.11 9.04 8.54
CA GLU A 598 -28.48 8.67 8.83
C GLU A 598 -29.38 9.89 9.14
N ALA A 599 -28.85 10.87 9.86
CA ALA A 599 -29.54 12.11 10.14
C ALA A 599 -29.83 12.90 8.86
N LEU A 600 -28.82 13.12 8.01
CA LEU A 600 -28.98 13.82 6.73
C LEU A 600 -29.96 13.13 5.78
N ILE A 601 -29.90 11.81 5.68
CA ILE A 601 -30.85 11.05 4.85
C ILE A 601 -32.28 11.21 5.37
N SER A 602 -32.47 11.26 6.69
CA SER A 602 -33.80 11.47 7.27
C SER A 602 -34.36 12.88 7.01
N GLU A 603 -33.49 13.88 6.82
CA GLU A 603 -33.85 15.24 6.42
C GLU A 603 -34.19 15.36 4.93
N LEU A 604 -33.50 14.57 4.08
CA LEU A 604 -33.70 14.57 2.63
C LEU A 604 -34.96 13.81 2.18
N GLY A 605 -35.56 13.01 3.06
CA GLY A 605 -36.84 12.41 2.81
C GLY A 605 -37.17 11.11 2.64
#